data_8ddcbbf24f855b01247582af36db3d7c
#
_entry.id   8ddcbbf24f855b01247582af36db3d7c
#
_cell.length_a   1.000
_cell.length_b   1.000
_cell.length_c   1.000
_cell.angle_alpha   90.00
_cell.angle_beta   90.00
_cell.angle_gamma   90.00
#
_symmetry.space_group_name_H-M   'P 1'
#
loop_
_entity.id
_entity.type
_entity.pdbx_description
1 polymer ?
#
loop_
_entity_poly.entity_id
_entity_poly.type
_entity_poly.pdbx_seq_one_letter_code
_entity_poly.pdbx_strand_id
1 'polypeptide(L)'
;MTRLLLIISISILVIGCTSCGNKADEQEMKVSVIQTESQSSPKIILLVIDSLMNEPLKKAIQEKKAPALAFFLKHGQYSKNLVSSYPTMSVTIDSSLITGAYPDQSKIPGLVWFDNNEKQINTYGNGMFEIMKLGVSGFADNIMHQYNNVDLSPNVRSIHEDLYNMKKDSASINAFIYRGNYHHTLKVPKLITKVSNLPEEYETLGPKILSLGAFIRQNTKNNHIVNRIGLNDAFAVQELKYLLEKNILPEFTILYISENDFTVHRKGPDTTKGIEKLDKHLQEVLNIFPKWEDALNNNIWVIIGDSNQSSVNERKKEALIDLQENLSKYRILKLGKPVSKDDEIVITANERMAYIYKINESVSVKNIAGKLQTDPRIAWIAWKEKEMIHVISGDHKGSFIFKPGGTYKDIYNQAWTIKGNTSILDLSLKDKNIHYEDYPDGLARLYGAMQSQEGEFIVVDAKPGFEFIGESSPEHSGGGAHGSMHKEDSLVPIIVTGTNKSIDQLRIVDLKKWILDFWN
;
A
#
# COMPACT_ATOMS: atom_id res chain seq x y z
N MET A 1 -6.15 14.71 29.82
CA MET A 1 -6.52 13.74 28.81
C MET A 1 -7.61 14.21 27.84
N THR A 2 -8.47 15.15 28.15
CA THR A 2 -9.62 15.58 27.32
C THR A 2 -9.33 16.69 26.29
N ARG A 3 -8.13 17.25 26.25
CA ARG A 3 -7.77 18.36 25.32
C ARG A 3 -6.94 17.94 24.08
N LEU A 4 -6.43 16.72 24.05
CA LEU A 4 -5.68 16.21 22.87
C LEU A 4 -6.64 15.66 21.80
N LEU A 5 -7.83 15.24 22.19
CA LEU A 5 -8.90 14.76 21.28
C LEU A 5 -9.53 15.86 20.42
N LEU A 6 -9.33 17.14 20.75
CA LEU A 6 -9.99 18.26 20.07
C LEU A 6 -9.27 18.75 18.81
N ILE A 7 -8.04 18.33 18.56
CA ILE A 7 -7.25 18.76 17.38
C ILE A 7 -7.45 17.84 16.17
N ILE A 8 -8.01 16.66 16.39
CA ILE A 8 -8.23 15.64 15.33
C ILE A 8 -9.71 15.58 14.86
N SER A 9 -10.65 16.27 15.54
CA SER A 9 -12.10 16.05 15.36
C SER A 9 -12.89 17.20 14.71
N ILE A 10 -12.28 18.17 14.05
CA ILE A 10 -13.04 19.24 13.39
C ILE A 10 -12.96 19.09 11.87
N SER A 11 -13.88 18.32 11.30
CA SER A 11 -14.44 18.49 9.96
C SER A 11 -15.57 17.47 9.73
N ILE A 12 -16.73 17.69 10.31
CA ILE A 12 -18.00 17.04 9.92
C ILE A 12 -19.02 18.13 9.62
N LEU A 13 -19.75 17.94 8.56
CA LEU A 13 -20.99 18.46 7.98
C LEU A 13 -20.76 19.22 6.66
N VAL A 14 -21.46 18.80 5.59
CA VAL A 14 -22.85 18.99 5.20
C VAL A 14 -23.16 18.34 3.85
N ILE A 15 -24.19 17.45 3.79
CA ILE A 15 -25.32 17.26 2.84
C ILE A 15 -25.06 17.52 1.33
N GLY A 16 -25.24 16.64 0.43
CA GLY A 16 -26.38 15.82 -0.06
C GLY A 16 -26.93 16.33 -1.40
N CYS A 17 -27.14 15.48 -2.36
CA CYS A 17 -28.25 15.35 -3.30
C CYS A 17 -27.85 14.81 -4.68
N THR A 18 -28.35 13.65 -4.93
CA THR A 18 -28.96 13.01 -6.13
C THR A 18 -28.71 13.53 -7.54
N SER A 19 -28.39 12.67 -8.53
CA SER A 19 -29.33 12.19 -9.56
C SER A 19 -28.65 11.67 -10.84
N CYS A 20 -29.15 10.51 -11.27
CA CYS A 20 -29.34 9.97 -12.63
C CYS A 20 -28.22 9.90 -13.66
N GLY A 21 -28.11 8.69 -14.18
CA GLY A 21 -27.16 8.26 -15.17
C GLY A 21 -27.50 8.62 -16.62
N ASN A 22 -26.49 8.40 -17.46
CA ASN A 22 -26.65 8.01 -18.86
C ASN A 22 -25.39 7.25 -19.31
N LYS A 23 -25.61 6.11 -19.98
CA LYS A 23 -24.58 5.33 -20.66
C LYS A 23 -24.02 6.16 -21.82
N ALA A 24 -22.70 6.32 -21.87
CA ALA A 24 -22.02 6.86 -23.03
C ALA A 24 -20.91 5.89 -23.46
N ASP A 25 -20.81 5.72 -24.77
CA ASP A 25 -20.00 4.77 -25.52
C ASP A 25 -18.51 4.77 -25.17
N GLU A 26 -17.91 3.58 -25.17
CA GLU A 26 -16.48 3.33 -25.11
C GLU A 26 -15.79 3.81 -26.40
N GLN A 27 -15.22 5.00 -26.39
CA GLN A 27 -14.20 5.39 -27.35
C GLN A 27 -12.80 5.13 -26.78
N GLU A 28 -12.09 4.18 -27.38
CA GLU A 28 -10.65 4.01 -27.12
C GLU A 28 -9.90 5.33 -27.39
N MET A 29 -9.29 5.89 -26.34
CA MET A 29 -8.42 7.06 -26.46
C MET A 29 -7.09 6.65 -27.12
N LYS A 30 -6.88 7.05 -28.39
CA LYS A 30 -5.57 6.94 -29.04
C LYS A 30 -4.58 7.90 -28.37
N VAL A 31 -3.52 7.34 -27.83
CA VAL A 31 -2.44 8.06 -27.18
C VAL A 31 -1.45 8.56 -28.23
N SER A 32 -1.18 9.87 -28.28
CA SER A 32 -0.06 10.44 -29.04
C SER A 32 1.15 10.57 -28.10
N VAL A 33 2.26 9.95 -28.48
CA VAL A 33 3.51 9.99 -27.70
C VAL A 33 4.35 11.18 -28.15
N ILE A 34 4.82 11.99 -27.18
CA ILE A 34 5.83 13.03 -27.45
C ILE A 34 7.21 12.36 -27.39
N GLN A 35 7.93 12.34 -28.51
CA GLN A 35 9.32 11.90 -28.53
C GLN A 35 10.20 12.97 -27.91
N THR A 36 10.90 12.63 -26.83
CA THR A 36 11.99 13.46 -26.29
C THR A 36 13.32 12.89 -26.74
N GLU A 37 14.20 13.77 -27.24
CA GLU A 37 15.58 13.40 -27.56
C GLU A 37 16.31 12.97 -26.27
N SER A 38 17.19 12.00 -26.41
CA SER A 38 17.96 11.37 -25.33
C SER A 38 18.71 12.43 -24.50
N GLN A 39 18.31 12.65 -23.28
CA GLN A 39 19.06 13.45 -22.30
C GLN A 39 20.11 12.60 -21.58
N SER A 40 21.25 13.20 -21.29
CA SER A 40 22.41 12.55 -20.69
C SER A 40 22.18 12.04 -19.25
N SER A 41 21.08 12.39 -18.59
CA SER A 41 20.65 11.85 -17.27
C SER A 41 19.22 12.29 -16.97
N PRO A 42 18.20 11.49 -17.26
CA PRO A 42 16.82 11.86 -17.00
C PRO A 42 16.57 11.99 -15.50
N LYS A 43 15.71 12.92 -15.10
CA LYS A 43 15.19 13.02 -13.73
C LYS A 43 13.84 12.30 -13.69
N ILE A 44 13.67 11.42 -12.73
CA ILE A 44 12.43 10.64 -12.57
C ILE A 44 11.69 11.09 -11.31
N ILE A 45 10.42 11.46 -11.48
CA ILE A 45 9.49 11.78 -10.39
C ILE A 45 8.47 10.66 -10.33
N LEU A 46 8.57 9.85 -9.27
CA LEU A 46 7.59 8.81 -8.96
C LEU A 46 6.56 9.39 -8.01
N LEU A 47 5.34 9.56 -8.50
CA LEU A 47 4.19 10.03 -7.74
C LEU A 47 3.32 8.84 -7.35
N VAL A 48 3.32 8.49 -6.08
CA VAL A 48 2.46 7.46 -5.51
C VAL A 48 1.22 8.15 -4.95
N ILE A 49 0.06 7.82 -5.48
CA ILE A 49 -1.23 8.37 -5.05
C ILE A 49 -2.00 7.26 -4.37
N ASP A 50 -2.09 7.35 -3.06
CA ASP A 50 -2.77 6.37 -2.21
C ASP A 50 -4.22 6.17 -2.65
N SER A 51 -4.57 4.91 -2.94
CA SER A 51 -5.88 4.50 -3.47
C SER A 51 -6.32 5.23 -4.76
N LEU A 52 -5.39 5.52 -5.68
CA LEU A 52 -5.78 5.97 -7.02
C LEU A 52 -6.37 4.80 -7.80
N MET A 53 -7.62 4.93 -8.20
CA MET A 53 -8.37 3.89 -8.90
C MET A 53 -8.75 4.30 -10.33
N ASN A 54 -8.86 3.32 -11.23
CA ASN A 54 -9.12 3.56 -12.66
C ASN A 54 -10.45 4.26 -12.93
N GLU A 55 -11.55 3.74 -12.37
CA GLU A 55 -12.88 4.24 -12.72
C GLU A 55 -13.14 5.65 -12.16
N PRO A 56 -12.80 5.99 -10.89
CA PRO A 56 -12.86 7.37 -10.41
C PRO A 56 -11.94 8.32 -11.18
N LEU A 57 -10.74 7.87 -11.60
CA LEU A 57 -9.81 8.66 -12.41
C LEU A 57 -10.45 9.02 -13.76
N LYS A 58 -10.97 8.04 -14.49
CA LYS A 58 -11.65 8.25 -15.77
C LYS A 58 -12.85 9.20 -15.62
N LYS A 59 -13.67 8.97 -14.60
CA LYS A 59 -14.84 9.82 -14.29
C LYS A 59 -14.44 11.25 -14.00
N ALA A 60 -13.41 11.48 -13.17
CA ALA A 60 -12.92 12.83 -12.87
C ALA A 60 -12.41 13.55 -14.13
N ILE A 61 -11.73 12.84 -15.03
CA ILE A 61 -11.24 13.38 -16.32
C ILE A 61 -12.41 13.70 -17.25
N GLN A 62 -13.38 12.80 -17.41
CA GLN A 62 -14.58 13.00 -18.26
C GLN A 62 -15.41 14.20 -17.78
N GLU A 63 -15.52 14.36 -16.46
CA GLU A 63 -16.20 15.50 -15.84
C GLU A 63 -15.36 16.79 -15.83
N LYS A 64 -14.16 16.78 -16.44
CA LYS A 64 -13.20 17.92 -16.50
C LYS A 64 -12.75 18.42 -15.12
N LYS A 65 -12.73 17.56 -14.12
CA LYS A 65 -12.36 17.86 -12.74
C LYS A 65 -10.90 17.53 -12.42
N ALA A 66 -10.20 16.85 -13.34
CA ALA A 66 -8.82 16.43 -13.20
C ALA A 66 -7.99 16.79 -14.46
N PRO A 67 -7.82 18.10 -14.79
CA PRO A 67 -7.12 18.52 -16.00
C PRO A 67 -5.62 18.21 -15.97
N ALA A 68 -4.94 18.21 -14.80
CA ALA A 68 -3.51 17.86 -14.73
C ALA A 68 -3.31 16.35 -14.98
N LEU A 69 -4.12 15.48 -14.39
CA LEU A 69 -4.08 14.04 -14.65
C LEU A 69 -4.48 13.73 -16.10
N ALA A 70 -5.46 14.46 -16.66
CA ALA A 70 -5.80 14.36 -18.07
C ALA A 70 -4.64 14.76 -18.99
N PHE A 71 -3.88 15.79 -18.62
CA PHE A 71 -2.67 16.19 -19.33
C PHE A 71 -1.62 15.08 -19.33
N PHE A 72 -1.28 14.51 -18.16
CA PHE A 72 -0.33 13.40 -18.08
C PHE A 72 -0.79 12.19 -18.88
N LEU A 73 -2.07 11.83 -18.78
CA LEU A 73 -2.63 10.70 -19.50
C LEU A 73 -2.61 10.90 -21.03
N LYS A 74 -2.88 12.13 -21.50
CA LYS A 74 -2.84 12.48 -22.93
C LYS A 74 -1.42 12.39 -23.52
N HIS A 75 -0.39 12.69 -22.73
CA HIS A 75 0.99 12.79 -23.18
C HIS A 75 1.87 11.63 -22.71
N GLY A 76 1.27 10.51 -22.25
CA GLY A 76 1.98 9.38 -21.71
C GLY A 76 1.45 8.02 -22.14
N GLN A 77 2.11 7.00 -21.61
CA GLN A 77 1.64 5.62 -21.64
C GLN A 77 0.77 5.38 -20.42
N TYR A 78 -0.29 4.59 -20.58
CA TYR A 78 -1.24 4.28 -19.52
C TYR A 78 -1.56 2.79 -19.49
N SER A 79 -1.65 2.24 -18.29
CA SER A 79 -2.26 0.93 -18.04
C SER A 79 -3.12 0.99 -16.79
N LYS A 80 -4.20 0.23 -16.78
CA LYS A 80 -5.06 0.01 -15.61
C LYS A 80 -4.71 -1.24 -14.83
N ASN A 81 -3.66 -1.96 -15.23
CA ASN A 81 -3.37 -3.33 -14.80
C ASN A 81 -2.02 -3.47 -14.09
N LEU A 82 -1.50 -2.42 -13.44
CA LEU A 82 -0.35 -2.57 -12.57
C LEU A 82 -0.77 -3.40 -11.35
N VAL A 83 -0.11 -4.55 -11.15
CA VAL A 83 -0.41 -5.46 -10.04
C VAL A 83 0.31 -4.99 -8.78
N SER A 84 -0.47 -4.69 -7.74
CA SER A 84 0.03 -4.29 -6.43
C SER A 84 0.60 -5.47 -5.62
N SER A 85 1.17 -5.19 -4.45
CA SER A 85 1.66 -6.21 -3.51
C SER A 85 0.50 -6.89 -2.75
N TYR A 86 0.82 -7.84 -1.85
CA TYR A 86 -0.15 -8.47 -0.95
C TYR A 86 0.46 -8.69 0.44
N PRO A 87 -0.29 -8.33 1.51
CA PRO A 87 -1.58 -7.64 1.47
C PRO A 87 -1.51 -6.29 0.77
N THR A 88 -2.64 -5.83 0.21
CA THR A 88 -2.75 -4.51 -0.42
C THR A 88 -2.84 -3.40 0.63
N MET A 89 -1.88 -3.39 1.55
CA MET A 89 -1.70 -2.39 2.61
C MET A 89 -0.53 -1.48 2.25
N SER A 90 -0.69 -0.17 2.36
CA SER A 90 0.27 0.82 1.86
C SER A 90 1.71 0.55 2.32
N VAL A 91 1.94 0.18 3.59
CA VAL A 91 3.30 -0.15 4.08
C VAL A 91 3.93 -1.35 3.37
N THR A 92 3.15 -2.39 3.07
CA THR A 92 3.61 -3.58 2.32
C THR A 92 3.86 -3.24 0.85
N ILE A 93 2.98 -2.44 0.26
CA ILE A 93 3.06 -2.01 -1.13
C ILE A 93 4.29 -1.12 -1.32
N ASP A 94 4.46 -0.10 -0.48
CA ASP A 94 5.58 0.83 -0.54
C ASP A 94 6.91 0.12 -0.36
N SER A 95 6.98 -0.85 0.58
CA SER A 95 8.19 -1.66 0.75
C SER A 95 8.49 -2.48 -0.50
N SER A 96 7.46 -3.06 -1.14
CA SER A 96 7.60 -3.82 -2.38
C SER A 96 8.03 -2.94 -3.55
N LEU A 97 7.47 -1.73 -3.67
CA LEU A 97 7.82 -0.73 -4.68
C LEU A 97 9.28 -0.30 -4.57
N ILE A 98 9.69 0.10 -3.37
CA ILE A 98 11.02 0.68 -3.13
C ILE A 98 12.13 -0.38 -3.16
N THR A 99 11.84 -1.62 -2.75
CA THR A 99 12.84 -2.70 -2.74
C THR A 99 12.82 -3.56 -3.99
N GLY A 100 11.72 -3.60 -4.74
CA GLY A 100 11.50 -4.53 -5.84
C GLY A 100 11.31 -5.97 -5.35
N ALA A 101 10.82 -6.16 -4.12
CA ALA A 101 10.71 -7.47 -3.47
C ALA A 101 9.37 -7.63 -2.75
N TYR A 102 8.75 -8.80 -2.86
CA TYR A 102 7.56 -9.14 -2.08
C TYR A 102 7.90 -9.36 -0.59
N PRO A 103 6.88 -9.48 0.30
CA PRO A 103 7.07 -9.59 1.75
C PRO A 103 7.93 -10.78 2.21
N ASP A 104 8.07 -11.85 1.43
CA ASP A 104 9.02 -12.95 1.72
C ASP A 104 10.46 -12.46 1.88
N GLN A 105 10.82 -11.40 1.16
CA GLN A 105 12.15 -10.81 1.17
C GLN A 105 12.21 -9.49 1.94
N SER A 106 11.23 -8.58 1.75
CA SER A 106 11.20 -7.28 2.43
C SER A 106 10.89 -7.38 3.91
N LYS A 107 10.18 -8.44 4.35
CA LYS A 107 9.75 -8.71 5.73
C LYS A 107 8.75 -7.70 6.31
N ILE A 108 8.03 -6.97 5.46
CA ILE A 108 6.95 -6.06 5.87
C ILE A 108 5.58 -6.72 5.58
N PRO A 109 4.94 -7.34 6.57
CA PRO A 109 3.79 -8.20 6.35
C PRO A 109 2.45 -7.47 6.24
N GLY A 110 2.31 -6.26 6.79
CA GLY A 110 1.05 -5.51 6.83
C GLY A 110 1.11 -4.34 7.79
N LEU A 111 -0.04 -3.66 7.97
CA LEU A 111 -0.17 -2.56 8.94
C LEU A 111 -0.12 -3.04 10.38
N VAL A 112 -0.70 -4.22 10.65
CA VAL A 112 -0.72 -4.86 11.97
C VAL A 112 -0.27 -6.30 11.84
N TRP A 113 0.67 -6.70 12.66
CA TRP A 113 1.24 -8.04 12.65
C TRP A 113 1.79 -8.44 14.02
N PHE A 114 1.96 -9.74 14.25
CA PHE A 114 2.50 -10.25 15.51
C PHE A 114 3.94 -10.73 15.30
N ASP A 115 4.86 -10.12 16.04
CA ASP A 115 6.24 -10.61 16.09
C ASP A 115 6.33 -11.81 17.01
N ASN A 116 6.60 -12.97 16.42
CA ASN A 116 6.69 -14.21 17.18
C ASN A 116 7.96 -14.31 18.03
N ASN A 117 9.02 -13.55 17.70
CA ASN A 117 10.26 -13.51 18.48
C ASN A 117 10.11 -12.59 19.70
N GLU A 118 9.65 -11.36 19.48
CA GLU A 118 9.42 -10.36 20.52
C GLU A 118 8.13 -10.61 21.30
N LYS A 119 7.26 -11.53 20.84
CA LYS A 119 5.95 -11.84 21.44
C LYS A 119 5.05 -10.62 21.61
N GLN A 120 5.04 -9.74 20.63
CA GLN A 120 4.26 -8.51 20.64
C GLN A 120 3.54 -8.25 19.32
N ILE A 121 2.44 -7.48 19.39
CA ILE A 121 1.75 -6.97 18.22
C ILE A 121 2.36 -5.63 17.83
N ASN A 122 2.85 -5.53 16.61
CA ASN A 122 3.36 -4.31 16.02
C ASN A 122 2.30 -3.66 15.14
N THR A 123 2.31 -2.31 15.07
CA THR A 123 1.41 -1.56 14.20
C THR A 123 2.14 -0.38 13.57
N TYR A 124 1.86 -0.14 12.29
CA TYR A 124 2.28 1.05 11.54
C TYR A 124 1.13 2.03 11.33
N GLY A 125 -0.03 1.82 12.00
CA GLY A 125 -1.10 2.80 11.99
C GLY A 125 -2.44 2.34 11.43
N ASN A 126 -2.84 1.11 11.71
CA ASN A 126 -4.11 0.54 11.24
C ASN A 126 -5.34 1.33 11.73
N GLY A 127 -5.40 1.69 13.03
CA GLY A 127 -6.53 2.44 13.57
C GLY A 127 -6.24 3.17 14.88
N MET A 128 -6.91 4.30 15.12
CA MET A 128 -6.66 5.13 16.30
C MET A 128 -6.90 4.38 17.63
N PHE A 129 -7.98 3.61 17.73
CA PHE A 129 -8.28 2.85 18.95
C PHE A 129 -7.27 1.71 19.19
N GLU A 130 -6.80 1.10 18.12
CA GLU A 130 -5.76 0.09 18.16
C GLU A 130 -4.42 0.69 18.62
N ILE A 131 -4.02 1.82 18.02
CA ILE A 131 -2.82 2.57 18.41
C ILE A 131 -2.87 2.97 19.89
N MET A 132 -4.03 3.43 20.39
CA MET A 132 -4.19 3.77 21.80
C MET A 132 -4.01 2.57 22.73
N LYS A 133 -4.44 1.37 22.34
CA LYS A 133 -4.27 0.14 23.15
C LYS A 133 -2.86 -0.41 23.08
N LEU A 134 -2.22 -0.37 21.91
CA LEU A 134 -0.84 -0.80 21.71
C LEU A 134 0.18 0.20 22.29
N GLY A 135 -0.21 1.46 22.42
CA GLY A 135 0.61 2.54 22.94
C GLY A 135 1.14 3.49 21.87
N VAL A 136 0.83 4.78 22.02
CA VAL A 136 1.22 5.84 21.06
C VAL A 136 2.74 5.93 20.90
N SER A 137 3.52 5.68 21.96
CA SER A 137 4.99 5.72 21.89
C SER A 137 5.55 4.59 21.02
N GLY A 138 5.03 3.36 21.19
CA GLY A 138 5.44 2.23 20.35
C GLY A 138 5.07 2.44 18.88
N PHE A 139 3.87 2.93 18.61
CA PHE A 139 3.47 3.30 17.25
C PHE A 139 4.38 4.34 16.61
N ALA A 140 4.73 5.41 17.34
CA ALA A 140 5.61 6.44 16.82
C ALA A 140 7.04 5.91 16.56
N ASP A 141 7.57 5.08 17.46
CA ASP A 141 8.85 4.42 17.28
C ASP A 141 8.83 3.49 16.05
N ASN A 142 7.78 2.71 15.88
CA ASN A 142 7.61 1.83 14.72
C ASN A 142 7.71 2.60 13.41
N ILE A 143 7.01 3.72 13.25
CA ILE A 143 7.03 4.50 12.02
C ILE A 143 8.31 5.29 11.84
N MET A 144 8.81 5.95 12.91
CA MET A 144 9.92 6.89 12.80
C MET A 144 11.29 6.18 12.76
N HIS A 145 11.39 4.97 13.34
CA HIS A 145 12.65 4.26 13.44
C HIS A 145 12.56 2.80 12.96
N GLN A 146 11.71 1.96 13.57
CA GLN A 146 11.72 0.51 13.34
C GLN A 146 11.48 0.16 11.88
N TYR A 147 10.47 0.73 11.25
CA TYR A 147 10.06 0.41 9.88
C TYR A 147 11.22 0.46 8.88
N ASN A 148 12.02 1.55 8.89
CA ASN A 148 13.11 1.74 7.93
C ASN A 148 14.44 1.11 8.37
N ASN A 149 14.71 1.05 9.68
CA ASN A 149 16.03 0.73 10.18
C ASN A 149 16.14 -0.70 10.75
N VAL A 150 15.02 -1.33 11.13
CA VAL A 150 14.98 -2.64 11.78
C VAL A 150 14.12 -3.64 11.03
N ASP A 151 12.82 -3.32 10.78
CA ASP A 151 11.85 -4.27 10.24
C ASP A 151 12.07 -4.55 8.76
N LEU A 152 12.42 -3.51 7.97
CA LEU A 152 12.77 -3.71 6.57
C LEU A 152 14.05 -4.54 6.47
N SER A 153 13.93 -5.74 5.91
CA SER A 153 15.01 -6.72 5.81
C SER A 153 16.33 -6.09 5.32
N PRO A 154 17.46 -6.35 5.99
CA PRO A 154 18.78 -5.91 5.51
C PRO A 154 19.24 -6.66 4.25
N ASN A 155 18.57 -7.76 3.88
CA ASN A 155 18.91 -8.55 2.71
C ASN A 155 18.34 -7.98 1.40
N VAL A 156 17.48 -6.96 1.47
CA VAL A 156 16.99 -6.22 0.30
C VAL A 156 17.52 -4.79 0.33
N ARG A 157 17.85 -4.25 -0.83
CA ARG A 157 18.20 -2.83 -0.96
C ARG A 157 17.01 -2.02 -1.44
N SER A 158 16.86 -0.82 -0.89
CA SER A 158 15.94 0.18 -1.42
C SER A 158 16.47 0.76 -2.74
N ILE A 159 15.60 1.41 -3.51
CA ILE A 159 16.01 2.17 -4.69
C ILE A 159 17.00 3.29 -4.35
N HIS A 160 16.87 3.91 -3.16
CA HIS A 160 17.79 4.95 -2.69
C HIS A 160 19.18 4.42 -2.43
N GLU A 161 19.30 3.21 -1.86
CA GLU A 161 20.56 2.53 -1.61
C GLU A 161 21.25 2.12 -2.93
N ASP A 162 20.48 1.63 -3.91
CA ASP A 162 21.03 1.28 -5.23
C ASP A 162 21.48 2.54 -5.99
N LEU A 163 20.70 3.62 -5.98
CA LEU A 163 21.09 4.90 -6.59
C LEU A 163 22.35 5.48 -5.95
N TYR A 164 22.47 5.41 -4.62
CA TYR A 164 23.70 5.83 -3.93
C TYR A 164 24.91 5.06 -4.45
N ASN A 165 24.81 3.74 -4.62
CA ASN A 165 25.87 2.90 -5.16
C ASN A 165 26.22 3.28 -6.62
N MET A 166 25.24 3.73 -7.39
CA MET A 166 25.41 4.25 -8.76
C MET A 166 25.88 5.71 -8.80
N LYS A 167 26.17 6.34 -7.64
CA LYS A 167 26.54 7.77 -7.51
C LYS A 167 25.48 8.71 -8.05
N LYS A 168 24.21 8.35 -7.85
CA LYS A 168 23.04 9.13 -8.20
C LYS A 168 22.35 9.62 -6.93
N ASP A 169 21.92 10.86 -6.94
CA ASP A 169 21.19 11.46 -5.84
C ASP A 169 19.71 11.09 -5.90
N SER A 170 19.07 11.02 -4.74
CA SER A 170 17.64 10.77 -4.65
C SER A 170 16.97 11.58 -3.55
N ALA A 171 15.65 11.73 -3.67
CA ALA A 171 14.78 12.39 -2.71
C ALA A 171 13.58 11.52 -2.33
N SER A 172 13.15 11.65 -1.07
CA SER A 172 11.89 11.10 -0.58
C SER A 172 11.07 12.22 0.08
N ILE A 173 9.82 12.37 -0.36
CA ILE A 173 8.89 13.38 0.15
C ILE A 173 7.62 12.69 0.65
N ASN A 174 7.40 12.74 1.96
CA ASN A 174 6.27 12.14 2.67
C ASN A 174 6.06 10.62 2.46
N ALA A 175 7.01 9.91 1.82
CA ALA A 175 6.98 8.46 1.83
C ALA A 175 7.45 7.93 3.18
N PHE A 176 6.72 6.97 3.75
CA PHE A 176 7.08 6.38 5.04
C PHE A 176 8.25 5.39 4.93
N ILE A 177 8.48 4.85 3.76
CA ILE A 177 9.64 4.03 3.47
C ILE A 177 10.64 4.82 2.63
N TYR A 178 11.81 5.04 3.21
CA TYR A 178 12.84 5.91 2.63
C TYR A 178 14.26 5.44 2.94
N ARG A 179 14.47 4.22 3.43
CA ARG A 179 15.82 3.74 3.78
C ARG A 179 16.84 4.04 2.68
N GLY A 180 17.96 4.63 3.08
CA GLY A 180 19.06 5.04 2.20
C GLY A 180 20.40 5.06 2.93
N ASN A 181 21.37 5.84 2.43
CA ASN A 181 22.73 5.82 2.95
C ASN A 181 23.15 7.12 3.66
N TYR A 182 22.30 8.14 3.67
CA TYR A 182 22.61 9.40 4.35
C TYR A 182 21.96 9.47 5.72
N HIS A 183 22.72 9.95 6.72
CA HIS A 183 22.21 10.17 8.06
C HIS A 183 21.28 11.37 8.12
N HIS A 184 20.17 11.20 8.81
CA HIS A 184 19.17 12.24 9.06
C HIS A 184 18.70 12.19 10.51
N THR A 185 18.45 13.37 11.08
CA THR A 185 17.81 13.54 12.38
C THR A 185 16.37 14.01 12.18
N LEU A 186 15.40 13.21 12.54
CA LEU A 186 13.99 13.55 12.53
C LEU A 186 13.63 14.23 13.84
N LYS A 187 13.21 15.49 13.79
CA LYS A 187 12.88 16.29 14.99
C LYS A 187 11.40 16.17 15.33
N VAL A 188 11.09 15.68 16.53
CA VAL A 188 9.71 15.60 17.00
C VAL A 188 9.26 17.00 17.45
N PRO A 189 8.12 17.52 16.94
CA PRO A 189 7.63 18.83 17.35
C PRO A 189 7.43 18.95 18.86
N LYS A 190 7.95 20.02 19.48
CA LYS A 190 7.94 20.25 20.94
C LYS A 190 6.53 20.17 21.57
N LEU A 191 5.47 20.44 20.80
CA LEU A 191 4.10 20.28 21.28
C LEU A 191 3.77 18.80 21.53
N ILE A 192 4.30 17.91 20.72
CA ILE A 192 4.08 16.46 20.82
C ILE A 192 4.90 15.90 21.99
N THR A 193 6.18 16.23 22.09
CA THR A 193 7.05 15.72 23.16
C THR A 193 6.59 16.14 24.56
N LYS A 194 5.94 17.33 24.68
CA LYS A 194 5.37 17.80 25.96
C LYS A 194 4.16 17.02 26.45
N VAL A 195 3.44 16.33 25.57
CA VAL A 195 2.19 15.61 25.90
C VAL A 195 2.32 14.10 25.68
N SER A 196 3.46 13.64 25.20
CA SER A 196 3.80 12.24 24.98
C SER A 196 5.21 11.97 25.54
N ASN A 197 5.51 10.69 25.79
CA ASN A 197 6.84 10.25 26.23
C ASN A 197 7.76 9.96 25.04
N LEU A 198 7.58 10.66 23.91
CA LEU A 198 8.41 10.47 22.73
C LEU A 198 9.75 11.18 22.87
N PRO A 199 10.85 10.62 22.32
CA PRO A 199 12.13 11.31 22.25
C PRO A 199 11.99 12.61 21.42
N GLU A 200 12.88 13.55 21.64
CA GLU A 200 12.90 14.80 20.87
C GLU A 200 13.38 14.60 19.43
N GLU A 201 14.20 13.59 19.21
CA GLU A 201 14.83 13.30 17.91
C GLU A 201 14.92 11.80 17.68
N TYR A 202 14.82 11.39 16.40
CA TYR A 202 15.10 10.04 15.92
C TYR A 202 16.21 10.10 14.87
N GLU A 203 17.22 9.27 15.02
CA GLU A 203 18.23 9.07 13.98
C GLU A 203 17.75 8.02 12.97
N THR A 204 17.98 8.29 11.67
CA THR A 204 17.58 7.37 10.60
C THR A 204 18.53 7.49 9.40
N LEU A 205 18.50 6.48 8.53
CA LEU A 205 19.17 6.50 7.25
C LEU A 205 18.17 6.72 6.12
N GLY A 206 18.46 7.64 5.20
CA GLY A 206 17.56 8.01 4.11
C GLY A 206 18.30 8.38 2.82
N PRO A 207 17.55 8.87 1.78
CA PRO A 207 18.14 9.46 0.58
C PRO A 207 18.85 10.76 0.90
N LYS A 208 19.57 11.33 -0.06
CA LYS A 208 20.27 12.63 0.11
C LYS A 208 19.31 13.76 0.53
N ILE A 209 18.10 13.78 -0.01
CA ILE A 209 17.05 14.74 0.31
C ILE A 209 15.89 13.99 0.93
N LEU A 210 15.58 14.30 2.20
CA LEU A 210 14.46 13.72 2.93
C LEU A 210 13.53 14.83 3.42
N SER A 211 12.23 14.74 3.10
CA SER A 211 11.17 15.59 3.64
C SER A 211 10.05 14.70 4.18
N LEU A 212 9.78 14.80 5.49
CA LEU A 212 8.76 14.03 6.19
C LEU A 212 8.01 14.96 7.15
N GLY A 213 7.04 15.67 6.62
CA GLY A 213 6.20 16.61 7.36
C GLY A 213 6.98 17.57 8.25
N ALA A 214 6.53 17.71 9.51
CA ALA A 214 7.17 18.57 10.49
C ALA A 214 8.49 18.02 11.05
N PHE A 215 8.79 16.73 10.81
CA PHE A 215 9.97 16.06 11.38
C PHE A 215 11.27 16.44 10.66
N ILE A 216 11.21 16.57 9.33
CA ILE A 216 12.32 17.07 8.50
C ILE A 216 11.75 17.65 7.21
N ARG A 217 12.30 18.79 6.73
CA ARG A 217 11.87 19.45 5.50
C ARG A 217 12.99 20.25 4.87
N GLN A 218 12.92 20.45 3.55
CA GLN A 218 13.86 21.27 2.79
C GLN A 218 13.39 22.72 2.69
N ASN A 219 12.08 22.94 2.49
CA ASN A 219 11.48 24.26 2.41
C ASN A 219 11.11 24.80 3.78
N THR A 220 11.95 25.64 4.36
CA THR A 220 11.71 26.25 5.69
C THR A 220 10.45 27.15 5.73
N LYS A 221 9.98 27.61 4.57
CA LYS A 221 8.77 28.45 4.43
C LYS A 221 7.49 27.65 4.26
N ASN A 222 7.57 26.31 4.20
CA ASN A 222 6.41 25.46 4.04
C ASN A 222 5.51 25.52 5.28
N ASN A 223 4.36 26.16 5.15
CA ASN A 223 3.42 26.43 6.25
C ASN A 223 2.36 25.33 6.45
N HIS A 224 2.35 24.30 5.61
CA HIS A 224 1.36 23.20 5.65
C HIS A 224 1.65 22.15 6.73
N ILE A 225 2.60 22.41 7.63
CA ILE A 225 2.98 21.50 8.72
C ILE A 225 1.95 21.42 9.85
N VAL A 226 1.05 22.40 9.97
CA VAL A 226 0.04 22.42 11.06
C VAL A 226 -1.00 21.32 10.88
N ASN A 227 -1.39 21.03 9.65
CA ASN A 227 -2.33 19.96 9.34
C ASN A 227 -1.62 18.62 9.27
N ARG A 228 -2.08 17.64 10.06
CA ARG A 228 -1.49 16.27 10.13
C ARG A 228 0.03 16.28 10.36
N ILE A 229 0.56 17.28 11.05
CA ILE A 229 2.01 17.45 11.28
C ILE A 229 2.79 17.53 9.94
N GLY A 230 2.17 18.03 8.87
CA GLY A 230 2.77 18.09 7.53
C GLY A 230 2.76 16.76 6.76
N LEU A 231 2.19 15.68 7.30
CA LEU A 231 1.94 14.45 6.56
C LEU A 231 0.65 14.60 5.75
N ASN A 232 0.63 15.54 4.81
CA ASN A 232 -0.50 15.90 3.97
C ASN A 232 -0.04 16.27 2.56
N ASP A 233 -0.98 16.23 1.60
CA ASP A 233 -0.70 16.45 0.18
C ASP A 233 -0.14 17.85 -0.09
N ALA A 234 -0.68 18.87 0.58
CA ALA A 234 -0.24 20.25 0.38
C ALA A 234 1.22 20.47 0.80
N PHE A 235 1.67 19.87 1.91
CA PHE A 235 3.07 19.90 2.31
C PHE A 235 3.95 19.19 1.27
N ALA A 236 3.58 17.98 0.87
CA ALA A 236 4.35 17.18 -0.08
C ALA A 236 4.55 17.93 -1.41
N VAL A 237 3.49 18.52 -1.94
CA VAL A 237 3.52 19.31 -3.18
C VAL A 237 4.40 20.55 -3.02
N GLN A 238 4.36 21.26 -1.90
CA GLN A 238 5.22 22.43 -1.68
C GLN A 238 6.70 22.07 -1.56
N GLU A 239 7.04 20.89 -1.01
CA GLU A 239 8.43 20.39 -1.04
C GLU A 239 8.89 20.08 -2.48
N LEU A 240 8.06 19.38 -3.28
CA LEU A 240 8.39 19.13 -4.69
C LEU A 240 8.56 20.42 -5.48
N LYS A 241 7.63 21.39 -5.33
CA LYS A 241 7.72 22.71 -5.96
C LYS A 241 9.03 23.39 -5.60
N TYR A 242 9.42 23.38 -4.34
CA TYR A 242 10.68 23.96 -3.88
C TYR A 242 11.89 23.34 -4.57
N LEU A 243 11.94 22.00 -4.71
CA LEU A 243 13.04 21.33 -5.40
C LEU A 243 13.11 21.72 -6.89
N LEU A 244 11.96 21.84 -7.55
CA LEU A 244 11.84 22.26 -8.96
C LEU A 244 12.25 23.72 -9.14
N GLU A 245 11.69 24.66 -8.37
CA GLU A 245 11.97 26.10 -8.45
C GLU A 245 13.43 26.46 -8.15
N LYS A 246 14.06 25.69 -7.24
CA LYS A 246 15.49 25.85 -6.90
C LYS A 246 16.43 25.11 -7.84
N ASN A 247 15.90 24.35 -8.80
CA ASN A 247 16.67 23.50 -9.71
C ASN A 247 17.60 22.51 -8.97
N ILE A 248 17.14 21.97 -7.85
CA ILE A 248 17.87 20.99 -7.01
C ILE A 248 17.18 19.63 -6.98
N LEU A 249 16.24 19.39 -7.90
CA LEU A 249 15.61 18.08 -8.07
C LEU A 249 16.70 17.04 -8.40
N PRO A 250 16.85 15.95 -7.62
CA PRO A 250 17.83 14.91 -7.90
C PRO A 250 17.41 14.00 -9.05
N GLU A 251 18.20 13.00 -9.41
CA GLU A 251 17.91 12.06 -10.49
C GLU A 251 16.63 11.27 -10.22
N PHE A 252 16.35 10.91 -8.97
CA PHE A 252 15.12 10.23 -8.59
C PHE A 252 14.44 10.94 -7.41
N THR A 253 13.14 11.16 -7.52
CA THR A 253 12.32 11.69 -6.43
C THR A 253 11.05 10.86 -6.30
N ILE A 254 10.79 10.32 -5.11
CA ILE A 254 9.48 9.76 -4.77
C ILE A 254 8.67 10.79 -3.98
N LEU A 255 7.41 10.96 -4.35
CA LEU A 255 6.42 11.80 -3.69
C LEU A 255 5.20 10.96 -3.34
N TYR A 256 4.83 10.91 -2.06
CA TYR A 256 3.65 10.19 -1.57
C TYR A 256 2.51 11.15 -1.28
N ILE A 257 1.32 10.83 -1.81
CA ILE A 257 0.07 11.60 -1.72
C ILE A 257 -0.99 10.72 -1.04
N SER A 258 -1.36 11.03 0.19
CA SER A 258 -2.11 10.14 1.08
C SER A 258 -3.60 10.44 1.24
N GLU A 259 -4.08 11.67 0.88
CA GLU A 259 -5.42 12.11 1.30
C GLU A 259 -6.56 11.51 0.48
N ASN A 260 -6.27 10.98 -0.71
CA ASN A 260 -7.28 10.34 -1.55
C ASN A 260 -7.79 9.05 -0.90
N ASP A 261 -6.92 8.22 -0.34
CA ASP A 261 -7.26 6.99 0.39
C ASP A 261 -8.29 7.25 1.49
N PHE A 262 -8.00 8.18 2.38
CA PHE A 262 -8.92 8.57 3.45
C PHE A 262 -10.29 9.03 2.92
N THR A 263 -10.33 9.65 1.75
CA THR A 263 -11.58 10.08 1.10
C THR A 263 -12.37 8.89 0.61
N VAL A 264 -11.69 7.87 0.04
CA VAL A 264 -12.32 6.65 -0.49
C VAL A 264 -12.85 5.78 0.65
N HIS A 265 -12.10 5.56 1.72
CA HIS A 265 -12.57 4.85 2.91
C HIS A 265 -13.89 5.39 3.45
N ARG A 266 -14.09 6.70 3.40
CA ARG A 266 -15.29 7.34 3.94
C ARG A 266 -16.46 7.47 2.96
N LYS A 267 -16.20 7.55 1.66
CA LYS A 267 -17.21 7.88 0.63
C LYS A 267 -17.44 6.75 -0.36
N GLY A 268 -16.68 5.68 -0.23
CA GLY A 268 -16.71 4.55 -1.15
C GLY A 268 -15.86 4.77 -2.41
N PRO A 269 -15.60 3.69 -3.15
CA PRO A 269 -14.68 3.65 -4.28
C PRO A 269 -15.11 4.48 -5.50
N ASP A 270 -16.39 4.86 -5.62
CA ASP A 270 -16.89 5.67 -6.74
C ASP A 270 -16.63 7.18 -6.62
N THR A 271 -16.03 7.61 -5.51
CA THR A 271 -15.80 9.03 -5.24
C THR A 271 -14.65 9.60 -6.07
N THR A 272 -14.87 10.79 -6.67
CA THR A 272 -13.82 11.55 -7.37
C THR A 272 -13.18 12.64 -6.49
N LYS A 273 -13.68 12.83 -5.27
CA LYS A 273 -13.36 14.02 -4.46
C LYS A 273 -11.89 14.13 -4.05
N GLY A 274 -11.26 13.00 -3.72
CA GLY A 274 -9.82 12.97 -3.44
C GLY A 274 -8.99 13.34 -4.67
N ILE A 275 -9.34 12.76 -5.82
CA ILE A 275 -8.70 13.02 -7.12
C ILE A 275 -8.87 14.50 -7.52
N GLU A 276 -10.06 15.07 -7.38
CA GLU A 276 -10.32 16.49 -7.67
C GLU A 276 -9.44 17.43 -6.81
N LYS A 277 -9.20 17.06 -5.55
CA LYS A 277 -8.33 17.83 -4.64
C LYS A 277 -6.87 17.70 -5.04
N LEU A 278 -6.40 16.47 -5.25
CA LEU A 278 -5.04 16.18 -5.69
C LEU A 278 -4.72 16.88 -7.02
N ASP A 279 -5.63 16.83 -7.99
CA ASP A 279 -5.39 17.42 -9.31
C ASP A 279 -5.12 18.93 -9.25
N LYS A 280 -5.74 19.65 -8.30
CA LYS A 280 -5.40 21.06 -8.06
C LYS A 280 -3.96 21.24 -7.59
N HIS A 281 -3.47 20.37 -6.75
CA HIS A 281 -2.07 20.37 -6.32
C HIS A 281 -1.12 20.05 -7.48
N LEU A 282 -1.48 19.11 -8.37
CA LEU A 282 -0.69 18.82 -9.57
C LEU A 282 -0.69 20.01 -10.56
N GLN A 283 -1.80 20.73 -10.70
CA GLN A 283 -1.83 21.98 -11.47
C GLN A 283 -0.87 23.02 -10.90
N GLU A 284 -0.78 23.14 -9.54
CA GLU A 284 0.19 24.04 -8.91
C GLU A 284 1.63 23.67 -9.26
N VAL A 285 1.96 22.37 -9.36
CA VAL A 285 3.28 21.89 -9.79
C VAL A 285 3.52 22.21 -11.26
N LEU A 286 2.57 21.88 -12.13
CA LEU A 286 2.70 22.12 -13.57
C LEU A 286 2.79 23.63 -13.92
N ASN A 287 2.14 24.48 -13.15
CA ASN A 287 2.18 25.94 -13.32
C ASN A 287 3.53 26.60 -12.92
N ILE A 288 4.52 25.84 -12.40
CA ILE A 288 5.90 26.33 -12.26
C ILE A 288 6.54 26.51 -13.65
N PHE A 289 6.14 25.67 -14.59
CA PHE A 289 6.68 25.69 -15.95
C PHE A 289 5.95 26.72 -16.82
N PRO A 290 6.63 27.37 -17.78
CA PRO A 290 5.99 28.32 -18.70
C PRO A 290 4.82 27.71 -19.49
N LYS A 291 4.95 26.43 -19.85
CA LYS A 291 3.90 25.57 -20.41
C LYS A 291 3.96 24.22 -19.70
N TRP A 292 2.83 23.54 -19.58
CA TRP A 292 2.79 22.22 -18.95
C TRP A 292 3.65 21.18 -19.69
N GLU A 293 3.75 21.30 -21.02
CA GLU A 293 4.61 20.45 -21.85
C GLU A 293 6.10 20.56 -21.46
N ASP A 294 6.54 21.72 -20.96
CA ASP A 294 7.92 21.92 -20.52
C ASP A 294 8.26 21.07 -19.28
N ALA A 295 7.24 20.66 -18.50
CA ALA A 295 7.43 19.73 -17.39
C ALA A 295 7.89 18.35 -17.86
N LEU A 296 7.59 17.97 -19.10
CA LEU A 296 7.92 16.67 -19.69
C LEU A 296 9.28 16.67 -20.40
N ASN A 297 9.81 17.84 -20.77
CA ASN A 297 11.05 17.94 -21.54
C ASN A 297 12.28 17.45 -20.77
N ASN A 298 12.28 17.61 -19.44
CA ASN A 298 13.42 17.33 -18.58
C ASN A 298 13.14 16.27 -17.50
N ASN A 299 11.89 15.81 -17.39
CA ASN A 299 11.48 14.91 -16.34
C ASN A 299 10.62 13.78 -16.90
N ILE A 300 10.88 12.59 -16.39
CA ILE A 300 10.01 11.43 -16.52
C ILE A 300 9.08 11.42 -15.31
N TRP A 301 7.77 11.41 -15.56
CA TRP A 301 6.77 11.29 -14.52
C TRP A 301 6.19 9.90 -14.54
N VAL A 302 6.24 9.23 -13.41
CA VAL A 302 5.62 7.93 -13.16
C VAL A 302 4.56 8.15 -12.10
N ILE A 303 3.30 8.06 -12.47
CA ILE A 303 2.15 8.27 -11.58
C ILE A 303 1.45 6.95 -11.40
N ILE A 304 1.37 6.46 -10.16
CA ILE A 304 0.77 5.17 -9.84
C ILE A 304 -0.25 5.29 -8.70
N GLY A 305 -1.24 4.39 -8.71
CA GLY A 305 -1.92 3.98 -7.49
C GLY A 305 -1.08 2.92 -6.77
N ASP A 306 -1.21 2.82 -5.47
CA ASP A 306 -0.62 1.74 -4.68
C ASP A 306 -1.63 0.59 -4.49
N SER A 307 -2.86 0.91 -4.09
CA SER A 307 -3.99 -0.02 -3.97
C SER A 307 -5.24 0.52 -4.64
N ASN A 308 -6.17 -0.37 -4.97
CA ASN A 308 -7.58 -0.03 -5.11
C ASN A 308 -8.33 -0.31 -3.81
N GLN A 309 -9.55 0.17 -3.69
CA GLN A 309 -10.48 -0.18 -2.62
C GLN A 309 -11.76 -0.79 -3.20
N SER A 310 -12.25 -1.85 -2.57
CA SER A 310 -13.57 -2.41 -2.86
C SER A 310 -14.64 -1.80 -1.96
N SER A 311 -15.87 -1.69 -2.45
CA SER A 311 -17.00 -1.28 -1.61
C SER A 311 -17.22 -2.27 -0.47
N VAL A 312 -17.45 -1.76 0.73
CA VAL A 312 -17.90 -2.54 1.89
C VAL A 312 -19.41 -2.36 2.04
N ASN A 313 -20.14 -3.45 2.23
CA ASN A 313 -21.59 -3.40 2.37
C ASN A 313 -22.04 -2.45 3.49
N GLU A 314 -23.17 -1.78 3.31
CA GLU A 314 -23.65 -0.77 4.26
C GLU A 314 -24.07 -1.35 5.62
N ARG A 315 -24.58 -2.60 5.64
CA ARG A 315 -25.08 -3.23 6.85
C ARG A 315 -23.94 -3.88 7.62
N LYS A 316 -23.49 -3.24 8.70
CA LYS A 316 -22.37 -3.70 9.53
C LYS A 316 -22.38 -5.19 9.84
N LYS A 317 -23.50 -5.74 10.33
CA LYS A 317 -23.60 -7.17 10.70
C LYS A 317 -23.39 -8.12 9.52
N GLU A 318 -23.69 -7.68 8.31
CA GLU A 318 -23.49 -8.47 7.10
C GLU A 318 -22.08 -8.27 6.55
N ALA A 319 -21.57 -7.03 6.59
CA ALA A 319 -20.29 -6.62 6.02
C ALA A 319 -19.07 -7.08 6.84
N LEU A 320 -19.17 -7.01 8.16
CA LEU A 320 -18.05 -7.23 9.05
C LEU A 320 -17.93 -8.70 9.48
N ILE A 321 -16.75 -9.27 9.27
CA ILE A 321 -16.39 -10.62 9.72
C ILE A 321 -15.65 -10.47 11.06
N ASP A 322 -16.36 -10.62 12.16
CA ASP A 322 -15.76 -10.55 13.50
C ASP A 322 -14.99 -11.83 13.81
N LEU A 323 -13.67 -11.73 13.72
CA LEU A 323 -12.77 -12.86 13.97
C LEU A 323 -12.74 -13.26 15.46
N GLN A 324 -13.02 -12.34 16.39
CA GLN A 324 -13.10 -12.67 17.81
C GLN A 324 -14.36 -13.51 18.11
N GLU A 325 -15.49 -13.17 17.49
CA GLU A 325 -16.72 -13.95 17.59
C GLU A 325 -16.55 -15.33 16.92
N ASN A 326 -16.04 -15.35 15.67
CA ASN A 326 -15.84 -16.58 14.91
C ASN A 326 -14.90 -17.58 15.60
N LEU A 327 -13.89 -17.07 16.32
CA LEU A 327 -12.86 -17.84 17.00
C LEU A 327 -12.98 -17.82 18.54
N SER A 328 -14.14 -17.46 19.09
CA SER A 328 -14.41 -17.27 20.53
C SER A 328 -14.14 -18.51 21.40
N LYS A 329 -14.04 -19.71 20.81
CA LYS A 329 -13.62 -20.92 21.52
C LYS A 329 -12.14 -20.94 21.91
N TYR A 330 -11.31 -20.09 21.27
CA TYR A 330 -9.89 -19.96 21.59
C TYR A 330 -9.65 -18.80 22.54
N ARG A 331 -8.60 -18.91 23.37
CA ARG A 331 -8.11 -17.79 24.17
C ARG A 331 -7.27 -16.89 23.28
N ILE A 332 -7.82 -15.73 22.97
CA ILE A 332 -7.24 -14.75 22.05
C ILE A 332 -6.43 -13.73 22.85
N LEU A 333 -5.17 -13.50 22.48
CA LEU A 333 -4.34 -12.44 23.05
C LEU A 333 -5.02 -11.09 22.88
N LYS A 334 -5.16 -10.35 23.98
CA LYS A 334 -5.74 -8.99 23.98
C LYS A 334 -4.71 -7.95 23.58
N LEU A 335 -5.12 -6.95 22.80
CA LEU A 335 -4.27 -5.85 22.40
C LEU A 335 -3.62 -5.13 23.60
N GLY A 336 -2.32 -4.86 23.48
CA GLY A 336 -1.53 -4.15 24.50
C GLY A 336 -1.29 -4.96 25.77
N LYS A 337 -1.55 -6.27 25.78
CA LYS A 337 -1.22 -7.17 26.87
C LYS A 337 -0.02 -8.04 26.49
N PRO A 338 0.85 -8.35 27.45
CA PRO A 338 1.90 -9.34 27.23
C PRO A 338 1.29 -10.72 27.00
N VAL A 339 1.95 -11.53 26.17
CA VAL A 339 1.54 -12.93 25.94
C VAL A 339 1.60 -13.71 27.25
N SER A 340 0.53 -14.40 27.58
CA SER A 340 0.44 -15.32 28.70
C SER A 340 0.51 -16.78 28.23
N LYS A 341 0.82 -17.69 29.14
CA LYS A 341 0.81 -19.14 28.87
C LYS A 341 -0.56 -19.70 28.47
N ASP A 342 -1.62 -18.95 28.80
CA ASP A 342 -2.98 -19.36 28.53
C ASP A 342 -3.48 -18.88 27.16
N ASP A 343 -2.83 -17.91 26.55
CA ASP A 343 -3.19 -17.43 25.21
C ASP A 343 -2.91 -18.51 24.16
N GLU A 344 -3.83 -18.67 23.23
CA GLU A 344 -3.79 -19.73 22.22
C GLU A 344 -3.52 -19.18 20.82
N ILE A 345 -4.12 -18.04 20.51
CA ILE A 345 -3.99 -17.40 19.19
C ILE A 345 -3.86 -15.88 19.31
N VAL A 346 -3.30 -15.27 18.25
CA VAL A 346 -3.32 -13.82 18.03
C VAL A 346 -4.04 -13.53 16.74
N ILE A 347 -4.86 -12.48 16.73
CA ILE A 347 -5.57 -12.00 15.54
C ILE A 347 -5.07 -10.60 15.20
N THR A 348 -4.62 -10.39 13.96
CA THR A 348 -4.31 -9.06 13.41
C THR A 348 -5.07 -8.85 12.11
N ALA A 349 -6.11 -8.03 12.17
CA ALA A 349 -6.93 -7.70 11.01
C ALA A 349 -6.30 -6.53 10.24
N ASN A 350 -6.10 -6.72 8.95
CA ASN A 350 -5.65 -5.74 7.98
C ASN A 350 -6.78 -5.54 6.95
N GLU A 351 -7.91 -5.04 7.42
CA GLU A 351 -9.13 -4.79 6.66
C GLU A 351 -9.67 -6.03 5.94
N ARG A 352 -9.44 -6.19 4.65
CA ARG A 352 -9.97 -7.31 3.86
C ARG A 352 -9.09 -8.56 3.86
N MET A 353 -7.99 -8.54 4.62
CA MET A 353 -7.23 -9.72 4.97
C MET A 353 -6.92 -9.74 6.47
N ALA A 354 -6.59 -10.90 7.01
CA ALA A 354 -6.11 -11.00 8.38
C ALA A 354 -5.09 -12.13 8.54
N TYR A 355 -4.22 -11.94 9.54
CA TYR A 355 -3.37 -13.01 10.05
C TYR A 355 -3.96 -13.57 11.35
N ILE A 356 -3.94 -14.90 11.51
CA ILE A 356 -4.26 -15.59 12.75
C ILE A 356 -3.06 -16.45 13.12
N TYR A 357 -2.36 -16.08 14.19
CA TYR A 357 -1.15 -16.77 14.66
C TYR A 357 -1.50 -17.80 15.70
N LYS A 358 -0.91 -18.99 15.56
CA LYS A 358 -0.87 -20.01 16.60
C LYS A 358 0.28 -19.67 17.55
N ILE A 359 0.00 -19.46 18.82
CA ILE A 359 1.02 -19.22 19.86
C ILE A 359 1.08 -20.29 20.93
N ASN A 360 0.19 -21.28 20.86
CA ASN A 360 0.15 -22.41 21.78
C ASN A 360 0.12 -23.74 21.01
N GLU A 361 0.94 -24.70 21.41
CA GLU A 361 1.07 -26.01 20.74
C GLU A 361 -0.20 -26.87 20.80
N SER A 362 -1.12 -26.60 21.74
CA SER A 362 -2.41 -27.29 21.82
C SER A 362 -3.34 -26.98 20.66
N VAL A 363 -3.07 -25.91 19.90
CA VAL A 363 -3.91 -25.44 18.80
C VAL A 363 -3.42 -25.96 17.46
N SER A 364 -4.34 -26.34 16.58
CA SER A 364 -4.06 -26.73 15.21
C SER A 364 -4.49 -25.64 14.23
N VAL A 365 -3.57 -25.16 13.37
CA VAL A 365 -3.90 -24.22 12.29
C VAL A 365 -4.98 -24.78 11.35
N LYS A 366 -4.99 -26.10 11.10
CA LYS A 366 -6.03 -26.77 10.29
C LYS A 366 -7.41 -26.70 10.93
N ASN A 367 -7.49 -26.79 12.25
CA ASN A 367 -8.78 -26.68 12.97
C ASN A 367 -9.31 -25.24 12.94
N ILE A 368 -8.43 -24.24 13.01
CA ILE A 368 -8.80 -22.82 12.85
C ILE A 368 -9.30 -22.60 11.42
N ALA A 369 -8.52 -23.04 10.42
CA ALA A 369 -8.88 -22.92 9.01
C ALA A 369 -10.23 -23.58 8.69
N GLY A 370 -10.46 -24.82 9.18
CA GLY A 370 -11.73 -25.54 9.02
C GLY A 370 -12.92 -24.82 9.66
N LYS A 371 -12.73 -24.12 10.79
CA LYS A 371 -13.78 -23.31 11.41
C LYS A 371 -14.10 -22.07 10.55
N LEU A 372 -13.11 -21.36 10.09
CA LEU A 372 -13.27 -20.14 9.26
C LEU A 372 -13.85 -20.47 7.87
N GLN A 373 -13.53 -21.65 7.31
CA GLN A 373 -14.08 -22.12 6.03
C GLN A 373 -15.60 -22.14 5.98
N THR A 374 -16.28 -22.19 7.11
CA THR A 374 -17.74 -22.21 7.18
C THR A 374 -18.40 -20.83 7.01
N ASP A 375 -17.63 -19.74 7.07
CA ASP A 375 -18.15 -18.39 6.83
C ASP A 375 -18.16 -18.10 5.33
N PRO A 376 -19.35 -17.91 4.69
CA PRO A 376 -19.46 -17.73 3.24
C PRO A 376 -18.86 -16.39 2.74
N ARG A 377 -18.50 -15.48 3.63
CA ARG A 377 -17.90 -14.18 3.31
C ARG A 377 -16.38 -14.28 3.11
N ILE A 378 -15.75 -15.36 3.57
CA ILE A 378 -14.33 -15.64 3.38
C ILE A 378 -14.12 -16.25 2.00
N ALA A 379 -13.20 -15.67 1.23
CA ALA A 379 -12.88 -16.15 -0.11
C ALA A 379 -12.02 -17.43 -0.05
N TRP A 380 -10.92 -17.33 0.68
CA TRP A 380 -10.00 -18.46 0.88
C TRP A 380 -9.20 -18.29 2.18
N ILE A 381 -8.58 -19.38 2.60
CA ILE A 381 -7.78 -19.49 3.80
C ILE A 381 -6.50 -20.24 3.44
N ALA A 382 -5.34 -19.70 3.81
CA ALA A 382 -4.05 -20.30 3.51
C ALA A 382 -3.20 -20.50 4.78
N TRP A 383 -2.40 -21.57 4.78
CA TRP A 383 -1.38 -21.83 5.78
C TRP A 383 -0.19 -22.56 5.17
N LYS A 384 0.94 -22.49 5.83
CA LYS A 384 2.14 -23.22 5.44
C LYS A 384 2.24 -24.55 6.16
N GLU A 385 2.55 -25.61 5.43
CA GLU A 385 2.91 -26.92 5.99
C GLU A 385 4.20 -27.39 5.32
N LYS A 386 5.27 -27.44 6.08
CA LYS A 386 6.64 -27.62 5.56
C LYS A 386 6.97 -26.54 4.54
N GLU A 387 7.27 -26.92 3.28
CA GLU A 387 7.58 -25.98 2.19
C GLU A 387 6.36 -25.63 1.32
N MET A 388 5.20 -26.22 1.59
CA MET A 388 4.02 -26.10 0.76
C MET A 388 3.04 -25.10 1.38
N ILE A 389 2.46 -24.26 0.54
CA ILE A 389 1.31 -23.44 0.91
C ILE A 389 0.04 -24.21 0.58
N HIS A 390 -0.81 -24.40 1.57
CA HIS A 390 -2.13 -25.00 1.46
C HIS A 390 -3.19 -23.93 1.44
N VAL A 391 -4.15 -24.05 0.53
CA VAL A 391 -5.27 -23.12 0.39
C VAL A 391 -6.59 -23.88 0.33
N ILE A 392 -7.58 -23.45 1.09
CA ILE A 392 -8.96 -23.97 1.06
C ILE A 392 -9.94 -22.82 0.91
N SER A 393 -11.15 -23.12 0.46
CA SER A 393 -12.27 -22.17 0.34
C SER A 393 -13.58 -22.85 0.75
N GLY A 394 -14.54 -22.06 1.22
CA GLY A 394 -15.91 -22.54 1.47
C GLY A 394 -16.68 -22.82 0.18
N ASP A 395 -16.36 -22.13 -0.91
CA ASP A 395 -17.06 -22.25 -2.21
C ASP A 395 -16.59 -23.44 -3.04
N HIS A 396 -15.38 -23.95 -2.78
CA HIS A 396 -14.75 -24.99 -3.58
C HIS A 396 -14.37 -26.20 -2.76
N LYS A 397 -14.64 -27.40 -3.28
CA LYS A 397 -14.26 -28.64 -2.63
C LYS A 397 -12.76 -28.93 -2.77
N GLY A 398 -12.18 -29.57 -1.75
CA GLY A 398 -10.78 -29.98 -1.72
C GLY A 398 -9.86 -28.84 -1.29
N SER A 399 -8.60 -28.96 -1.67
CA SER A 399 -7.56 -27.96 -1.38
C SER A 399 -6.72 -27.69 -2.62
N PHE A 400 -6.08 -26.55 -2.65
CA PHE A 400 -5.03 -26.21 -3.59
C PHE A 400 -3.71 -26.13 -2.83
N ILE A 401 -2.63 -26.63 -3.41
CA ILE A 401 -1.32 -26.71 -2.77
C ILE A 401 -0.27 -26.27 -3.77
N PHE A 402 0.63 -25.39 -3.35
CA PHE A 402 1.69 -24.90 -4.23
C PHE A 402 2.98 -24.52 -3.51
N LYS A 403 4.07 -24.43 -4.28
CA LYS A 403 5.35 -23.83 -3.88
C LYS A 403 6.12 -23.34 -5.12
N PRO A 404 7.09 -22.43 -4.94
CA PRO A 404 8.04 -22.07 -6.00
C PRO A 404 8.82 -23.28 -6.52
N GLY A 405 9.26 -23.18 -7.79
CA GLY A 405 9.97 -24.24 -8.50
C GLY A 405 9.03 -25.32 -9.02
N GLY A 406 9.34 -25.90 -10.15
CA GLY A 406 8.53 -26.94 -10.75
C GLY A 406 8.34 -26.75 -12.25
N THR A 407 7.29 -27.39 -12.80
CA THR A 407 7.08 -27.49 -14.25
C THR A 407 6.02 -26.55 -14.81
N TYR A 408 5.19 -25.97 -13.96
CA TYR A 408 4.20 -24.98 -14.39
C TYR A 408 4.84 -23.58 -14.41
N LYS A 409 4.52 -22.79 -15.43
CA LYS A 409 4.98 -21.39 -15.54
C LYS A 409 3.80 -20.45 -15.60
N ASP A 410 3.92 -19.30 -14.96
CA ASP A 410 2.96 -18.24 -15.09
C ASP A 410 3.35 -17.21 -16.16
N ILE A 411 2.50 -16.20 -16.34
CA ILE A 411 2.72 -15.13 -17.33
C ILE A 411 3.94 -14.25 -17.01
N TYR A 412 4.50 -14.34 -15.81
CA TYR A 412 5.71 -13.64 -15.37
C TYR A 412 6.96 -14.52 -15.44
N ASN A 413 6.86 -15.71 -16.11
CA ASN A 413 7.91 -16.72 -16.20
C ASN A 413 8.36 -17.32 -14.86
N GLN A 414 7.58 -17.19 -13.81
CA GLN A 414 7.84 -17.81 -12.51
C GLN A 414 7.45 -19.30 -12.59
N ALA A 415 8.30 -20.15 -12.02
CA ALA A 415 8.07 -21.60 -12.04
C ALA A 415 7.39 -22.06 -10.75
N TRP A 416 6.38 -22.92 -10.88
CA TRP A 416 5.56 -23.39 -9.77
C TRP A 416 5.37 -24.91 -9.77
N THR A 417 5.36 -25.50 -8.59
CA THR A 417 4.76 -26.80 -8.32
C THR A 417 3.36 -26.57 -7.77
N ILE A 418 2.35 -27.11 -8.44
CA ILE A 418 0.94 -26.96 -8.04
C ILE A 418 0.25 -28.33 -8.00
N LYS A 419 -0.70 -28.49 -7.07
CA LYS A 419 -1.52 -29.69 -6.92
C LYS A 419 -2.90 -29.34 -6.35
N GLY A 420 -3.91 -30.08 -6.77
CA GLY A 420 -5.28 -29.95 -6.24
C GLY A 420 -6.17 -29.03 -7.05
N ASN A 421 -7.12 -28.36 -6.42
CA ASN A 421 -8.18 -27.59 -7.08
C ASN A 421 -7.75 -26.13 -7.33
N THR A 422 -7.37 -25.84 -8.57
CA THR A 422 -6.91 -24.50 -9.00
C THR A 422 -8.00 -23.43 -8.97
N SER A 423 -9.28 -23.83 -8.99
CA SER A 423 -10.41 -22.87 -8.90
C SER A 423 -10.48 -22.13 -7.57
N ILE A 424 -9.79 -22.61 -6.52
CA ILE A 424 -9.74 -21.93 -5.22
C ILE A 424 -9.07 -20.55 -5.32
N LEU A 425 -8.06 -20.42 -6.18
CA LEU A 425 -7.39 -19.16 -6.50
C LEU A 425 -7.67 -18.70 -7.93
N ASP A 426 -8.76 -19.17 -8.53
CA ASP A 426 -9.23 -18.83 -9.87
C ASP A 426 -8.10 -18.88 -10.92
N LEU A 427 -7.37 -20.00 -10.92
CA LEU A 427 -6.29 -20.26 -11.88
C LEU A 427 -6.79 -21.14 -13.02
N SER A 428 -6.54 -20.72 -14.25
CA SER A 428 -6.72 -21.56 -15.42
C SER A 428 -5.37 -22.10 -15.92
N LEU A 429 -5.36 -23.37 -16.37
CA LEU A 429 -4.17 -24.06 -16.82
C LEU A 429 -4.30 -24.41 -18.30
N LYS A 430 -3.27 -24.02 -19.09
CA LYS A 430 -3.15 -24.41 -20.49
C LYS A 430 -1.70 -24.81 -20.79
N ASP A 431 -1.47 -26.06 -21.19
CA ASP A 431 -0.13 -26.57 -21.55
C ASP A 431 0.96 -26.27 -20.52
N LYS A 432 0.65 -26.45 -19.23
CA LYS A 432 1.50 -26.09 -18.09
C LYS A 432 1.72 -24.58 -17.90
N ASN A 433 1.02 -23.72 -18.62
CA ASN A 433 1.01 -22.30 -18.35
C ASN A 433 -0.14 -21.97 -17.42
N ILE A 434 0.15 -21.15 -16.40
CA ILE A 434 -0.79 -20.67 -15.41
C ILE A 434 -1.27 -19.29 -15.87
N HIS A 435 -2.59 -19.12 -15.93
CA HIS A 435 -3.23 -17.82 -16.13
C HIS A 435 -4.00 -17.45 -14.87
N TYR A 436 -3.84 -16.20 -14.46
CA TYR A 436 -4.51 -15.61 -13.31
C TYR A 436 -5.76 -14.87 -13.75
N GLU A 437 -6.86 -15.02 -13.02
CA GLU A 437 -8.13 -14.32 -13.28
C GLU A 437 -8.43 -13.30 -12.17
N ASP A 438 -9.11 -13.71 -11.09
CA ASP A 438 -9.47 -12.81 -9.98
C ASP A 438 -8.31 -12.46 -9.04
N TYR A 439 -7.22 -13.24 -9.08
CA TYR A 439 -6.07 -13.04 -8.20
C TYR A 439 -4.76 -12.87 -9.00
N PRO A 440 -4.52 -11.67 -9.59
CA PRO A 440 -3.34 -11.41 -10.43
C PRO A 440 -2.04 -11.64 -9.66
N ASP A 441 -1.07 -12.34 -10.27
CA ASP A 441 0.19 -12.80 -9.66
C ASP A 441 -0.01 -13.52 -8.31
N GLY A 442 -1.16 -14.18 -8.14
CA GLY A 442 -1.64 -14.67 -6.85
C GLY A 442 -0.70 -15.65 -6.16
N LEU A 443 0.04 -16.48 -6.90
CA LEU A 443 0.97 -17.44 -6.30
C LEU A 443 2.17 -16.74 -5.66
N ALA A 444 2.80 -15.78 -6.36
CA ALA A 444 3.96 -15.07 -5.83
C ALA A 444 3.57 -14.16 -4.65
N ARG A 445 2.46 -13.47 -4.77
CA ARG A 445 1.94 -12.56 -3.75
C ARG A 445 1.54 -13.31 -2.48
N LEU A 446 0.79 -14.41 -2.59
CA LEU A 446 0.43 -15.25 -1.44
C LEU A 446 1.66 -15.93 -0.82
N TYR A 447 2.58 -16.42 -1.65
CA TYR A 447 3.86 -16.94 -1.16
C TYR A 447 4.62 -15.88 -0.37
N GLY A 448 4.68 -14.64 -0.89
CA GLY A 448 5.26 -13.49 -0.21
C GLY A 448 4.69 -13.27 1.18
N ALA A 449 3.37 -13.20 1.30
CA ALA A 449 2.69 -13.04 2.60
C ALA A 449 2.94 -14.21 3.56
N MET A 450 2.92 -15.45 3.05
CA MET A 450 3.15 -16.66 3.85
C MET A 450 4.59 -16.87 4.31
N GLN A 451 5.55 -16.15 3.75
CA GLN A 451 6.98 -16.19 4.11
C GLN A 451 7.47 -14.86 4.74
N SER A 452 6.57 -13.91 4.95
CA SER A 452 6.91 -12.58 5.48
C SER A 452 7.37 -12.59 6.92
N GLN A 453 6.96 -13.61 7.70
CA GLN A 453 7.08 -13.68 9.15
C GLN A 453 7.46 -15.08 9.61
N GLU A 454 7.94 -15.16 10.86
CA GLU A 454 8.25 -16.41 11.53
C GLU A 454 7.03 -16.96 12.28
N GLY A 455 7.06 -18.28 12.56
CA GLY A 455 6.02 -18.98 13.31
C GLY A 455 4.93 -19.61 12.44
N GLU A 456 3.93 -20.17 13.11
CA GLU A 456 2.78 -20.80 12.45
C GLU A 456 1.58 -19.85 12.45
N PHE A 457 1.09 -19.51 11.28
CA PHE A 457 -0.07 -18.63 11.13
C PHE A 457 -0.91 -18.99 9.90
N ILE A 458 -2.09 -18.43 9.86
CA ILE A 458 -3.05 -18.52 8.76
C ILE A 458 -3.22 -17.14 8.16
N VAL A 459 -3.32 -17.08 6.86
CA VAL A 459 -3.80 -15.92 6.11
C VAL A 459 -5.23 -16.18 5.69
N VAL A 460 -6.11 -15.21 5.92
CA VAL A 460 -7.51 -15.24 5.44
C VAL A 460 -7.79 -14.02 4.58
N ASP A 461 -8.57 -14.21 3.53
CA ASP A 461 -8.92 -13.17 2.56
C ASP A 461 -10.43 -13.09 2.41
N ALA A 462 -10.99 -11.87 2.43
CA ALA A 462 -12.43 -11.65 2.35
C ALA A 462 -12.88 -11.44 0.90
N LYS A 463 -14.07 -11.92 0.56
CA LYS A 463 -14.73 -11.61 -0.71
C LYS A 463 -15.02 -10.10 -0.82
N PRO A 464 -15.15 -9.54 -2.04
CA PRO A 464 -15.65 -8.18 -2.22
C PRO A 464 -16.96 -7.94 -1.45
N GLY A 465 -17.08 -6.76 -0.83
CA GLY A 465 -18.22 -6.41 0.03
C GLY A 465 -18.01 -6.68 1.52
N PHE A 466 -16.95 -7.38 1.91
CA PHE A 466 -16.70 -7.78 3.30
C PHE A 466 -15.30 -7.39 3.78
N GLU A 467 -15.19 -7.13 5.08
CA GLU A 467 -13.91 -6.87 5.75
C GLU A 467 -13.82 -7.60 7.10
N PHE A 468 -12.61 -7.90 7.54
CA PHE A 468 -12.34 -8.49 8.84
C PHE A 468 -12.22 -7.42 9.92
N ILE A 469 -12.74 -7.73 11.09
CA ILE A 469 -12.47 -6.96 12.29
C ILE A 469 -11.90 -7.84 13.39
N GLY A 470 -10.97 -7.26 14.13
CA GLY A 470 -10.44 -7.77 15.37
C GLY A 470 -10.70 -6.80 16.52
N GLU A 471 -9.94 -6.93 17.61
CA GLU A 471 -10.07 -6.00 18.75
C GLU A 471 -9.65 -4.59 18.34
N SER A 472 -10.60 -3.66 18.32
CA SER A 472 -10.37 -2.23 18.00
C SER A 472 -9.92 -1.92 16.57
N SER A 473 -10.10 -2.85 15.63
CA SER A 473 -9.88 -2.56 14.20
C SER A 473 -10.77 -1.42 13.71
N PRO A 474 -10.33 -0.66 12.71
CA PRO A 474 -11.21 0.26 11.99
C PRO A 474 -12.36 -0.49 11.29
N GLU A 475 -13.39 0.22 10.90
CA GLU A 475 -14.55 -0.31 10.19
C GLU A 475 -14.93 0.64 9.04
N HIS A 476 -15.24 0.09 7.86
CA HIS A 476 -15.51 0.87 6.66
C HIS A 476 -16.88 0.58 6.03
N SER A 477 -17.86 0.10 6.82
CA SER A 477 -19.21 -0.24 6.33
C SER A 477 -19.84 0.94 5.58
N GLY A 478 -20.25 0.72 4.31
CA GLY A 478 -20.77 1.75 3.42
C GLY A 478 -19.70 2.65 2.77
N GLY A 479 -18.44 2.38 3.01
CA GLY A 479 -17.28 3.04 2.40
C GLY A 479 -16.47 2.09 1.53
N GLY A 480 -15.16 2.30 1.47
CA GLY A 480 -14.18 1.44 0.80
C GLY A 480 -13.23 0.79 1.78
N ALA A 481 -12.72 -0.39 1.46
CA ALA A 481 -11.66 -1.07 2.15
C ALA A 481 -10.77 -1.83 1.16
N HIS A 482 -9.55 -2.13 1.57
CA HIS A 482 -8.56 -2.88 0.78
C HIS A 482 -7.88 -3.96 1.63
N GLY A 483 -6.77 -4.51 1.19
CA GLY A 483 -6.06 -5.58 1.91
C GLY A 483 -6.11 -6.91 1.20
N SER A 484 -7.14 -7.18 0.40
CA SER A 484 -7.35 -8.44 -0.29
C SER A 484 -6.38 -8.63 -1.47
N MET A 485 -6.15 -9.91 -1.82
CA MET A 485 -5.44 -10.28 -3.04
C MET A 485 -6.30 -10.15 -4.30
N HIS A 486 -7.60 -9.96 -4.16
CA HIS A 486 -8.54 -9.87 -5.26
C HIS A 486 -8.20 -8.71 -6.20
N LYS A 487 -8.47 -8.87 -7.51
CA LYS A 487 -8.17 -7.87 -8.55
C LYS A 487 -8.78 -6.50 -8.28
N GLU A 488 -9.92 -6.44 -7.59
CA GLU A 488 -10.56 -5.19 -7.19
C GLU A 488 -9.73 -4.34 -6.25
N ASP A 489 -8.87 -4.95 -5.41
CA ASP A 489 -7.94 -4.24 -4.54
C ASP A 489 -6.56 -4.09 -5.16
N SER A 490 -6.23 -4.93 -6.14
CA SER A 490 -4.85 -5.17 -6.59
C SER A 490 -4.47 -4.53 -7.91
N LEU A 491 -5.43 -4.24 -8.81
CA LEU A 491 -5.13 -3.68 -10.13
C LEU A 491 -5.28 -2.17 -10.10
N VAL A 492 -4.16 -1.47 -10.18
CA VAL A 492 -4.08 -0.01 -10.07
C VAL A 492 -3.63 0.64 -11.38
N PRO A 493 -3.95 1.94 -11.61
CA PRO A 493 -3.45 2.66 -12.76
C PRO A 493 -1.97 3.00 -12.65
N ILE A 494 -1.32 3.04 -13.81
CA ILE A 494 0.00 3.64 -14.00
C ILE A 494 -0.02 4.53 -15.22
N ILE A 495 0.52 5.74 -15.09
CA ILE A 495 0.75 6.70 -16.17
C ILE A 495 2.25 7.01 -16.20
N VAL A 496 2.87 6.91 -17.38
CA VAL A 496 4.29 7.21 -17.56
C VAL A 496 4.42 8.24 -18.69
N THR A 497 5.04 9.39 -18.42
CA THR A 497 5.28 10.46 -19.40
C THR A 497 6.75 10.83 -19.46
N GLY A 498 7.17 11.49 -20.54
CA GLY A 498 8.56 11.94 -20.72
C GLY A 498 9.52 10.85 -21.19
N THR A 499 9.01 9.64 -21.51
CA THR A 499 9.82 8.55 -22.08
C THR A 499 8.97 7.63 -22.95
N ASN A 500 9.61 6.98 -23.92
CA ASN A 500 9.00 5.91 -24.72
C ASN A 500 9.38 4.50 -24.22
N LYS A 501 10.18 4.39 -23.14
CA LYS A 501 10.58 3.11 -22.57
C LYS A 501 9.36 2.41 -21.98
N SER A 502 9.02 1.23 -22.52
CA SER A 502 7.92 0.40 -22.04
C SER A 502 8.27 -0.28 -20.71
N ILE A 503 7.24 -0.66 -19.97
CA ILE A 503 7.35 -1.52 -18.80
C ILE A 503 6.99 -2.94 -19.24
N ASP A 504 7.92 -3.87 -19.15
CA ASP A 504 7.75 -5.23 -19.66
C ASP A 504 6.78 -6.05 -18.81
N GLN A 505 6.82 -5.85 -17.49
CA GLN A 505 5.95 -6.55 -16.53
C GLN A 505 5.26 -5.53 -15.63
N LEU A 506 3.93 -5.57 -15.65
CA LEU A 506 3.10 -4.61 -14.91
C LEU A 506 2.86 -5.12 -13.47
N ARG A 507 3.93 -5.23 -12.68
CA ARG A 507 3.86 -5.49 -11.24
C ARG A 507 4.66 -4.42 -10.50
N ILE A 508 4.20 -4.05 -9.33
CA ILE A 508 4.83 -3.00 -8.52
C ILE A 508 6.29 -3.33 -8.18
N VAL A 509 6.61 -4.61 -7.97
CA VAL A 509 7.96 -5.10 -7.68
C VAL A 509 8.93 -4.96 -8.87
N ASP A 510 8.44 -4.85 -10.09
CA ASP A 510 9.29 -4.71 -11.27
C ASP A 510 9.65 -3.24 -11.57
N LEU A 511 8.92 -2.28 -10.98
CA LEU A 511 9.12 -0.85 -11.22
C LEU A 511 10.49 -0.36 -10.77
N LYS A 512 11.01 -0.85 -9.63
CA LYS A 512 12.35 -0.48 -9.17
C LYS A 512 13.41 -0.77 -10.22
N LYS A 513 13.41 -2.00 -10.78
CA LYS A 513 14.36 -2.38 -11.82
C LYS A 513 14.20 -1.50 -13.05
N TRP A 514 12.97 -1.31 -13.53
CA TRP A 514 12.67 -0.49 -14.69
C TRP A 514 13.16 0.97 -14.54
N ILE A 515 13.00 1.55 -13.33
CA ILE A 515 13.50 2.89 -12.99
C ILE A 515 15.03 2.91 -13.02
N LEU A 516 15.71 1.97 -12.35
CA LEU A 516 17.17 1.93 -12.28
C LEU A 516 17.83 1.74 -13.65
N ASP A 517 17.16 1.04 -14.56
CA ASP A 517 17.64 0.81 -15.94
C ASP A 517 17.73 2.10 -16.81
N PHE A 518 17.33 3.26 -16.29
CA PHE A 518 17.59 4.55 -16.95
C PHE A 518 19.01 5.06 -16.74
N TRP A 519 19.74 4.53 -15.77
CA TRP A 519 21.10 4.96 -15.44
C TRP A 519 22.14 3.83 -15.51
N ASN A 520 21.71 2.62 -15.88
CA ASN A 520 22.59 1.47 -16.12
C ASN A 520 23.20 1.48 -17.52
#